data_c981684d23523562e589e105cd7b38f2
#
_entry.id   c981684d23523562e589e105cd7b38f2
#
_cell.length_a   1.000
_cell.length_b   1.000
_cell.length_c   1.000
_cell.angle_alpha   90.00
_cell.angle_beta   90.00
_cell.angle_gamma   90.00
#
_symmetry.space_group_name_H-M   'P 1'
#
loop_
_entity.id
_entity.type
_entity.pdbx_description
1 polymer ?
#
loop_
_entity_poly.entity_id
_entity_poly.type
_entity_poly.pdbx_seq_one_letter_code
_entity_poly.pdbx_strand_id
1 'polypeptide(L)'
;MVKGEAMGRLVKGLGRVVPAAVLTAEAAAAQVRARAEEDAAALRAEAERAGFEAGKQEGFAQVSALLLAARAQAERDLASAKDAAIVLARRMAERIVGRAVELSPELMGEIVAEALAASRARKGAVVLRAHPDDLTVVERERPRWLARVATGVDVRVVADPAIGRHGCVVETAVGRLDARLDTQLDALERALRGAAGPSS
;
A
#
# COMPACT_ATOMS: atom_id res chain seq x y z
N MET A 1 -26.11 -30.32 -94.10
CA MET A 1 -26.08 -29.09 -94.90
C MET A 1 -26.73 -28.01 -94.08
N VAL A 2 -25.98 -27.12 -93.51
CA VAL A 2 -26.21 -25.68 -93.40
C VAL A 2 -24.92 -25.08 -92.79
N LYS A 3 -24.22 -24.33 -93.62
CA LYS A 3 -23.15 -23.42 -93.26
C LYS A 3 -23.74 -22.29 -92.38
N GLY A 4 -23.27 -22.12 -91.18
CA GLY A 4 -23.46 -20.93 -90.39
C GLY A 4 -22.20 -20.07 -90.46
N GLU A 5 -22.20 -19.08 -91.32
CA GLU A 5 -21.16 -18.06 -91.44
C GLU A 5 -21.14 -17.24 -90.13
N ALA A 6 -20.05 -17.35 -89.43
CA ALA A 6 -19.74 -16.40 -88.35
C ALA A 6 -19.31 -15.08 -88.98
N MET A 7 -20.28 -14.16 -89.16
CA MET A 7 -20.06 -12.79 -89.60
C MET A 7 -19.33 -12.03 -88.54
N GLY A 8 -18.03 -11.92 -88.69
CA GLY A 8 -17.17 -11.14 -87.82
C GLY A 8 -17.54 -9.65 -87.92
N ARG A 9 -17.99 -9.09 -86.79
CA ARG A 9 -18.28 -7.64 -86.62
C ARG A 9 -16.96 -6.87 -86.59
N LEU A 10 -16.61 -6.18 -87.67
CA LEU A 10 -15.47 -5.33 -87.80
C LEU A 10 -15.73 -4.04 -86.99
N VAL A 11 -14.93 -3.79 -86.01
CA VAL A 11 -14.89 -2.51 -85.31
C VAL A 11 -13.68 -1.71 -85.75
N LYS A 12 -13.89 -0.56 -86.40
CA LYS A 12 -12.87 0.29 -86.99
C LYS A 12 -12.23 1.15 -85.89
N GLY A 13 -11.04 0.79 -85.43
CA GLY A 13 -10.22 1.57 -84.50
C GLY A 13 -8.81 1.76 -85.07
N LEU A 14 -8.41 3.01 -85.34
CA LEU A 14 -7.04 3.44 -85.73
C LEU A 14 -6.30 2.53 -86.74
N GLY A 15 -6.94 2.18 -87.82
CA GLY A 15 -6.29 1.51 -88.98
C GLY A 15 -5.88 0.05 -88.75
N ARG A 16 -6.14 -0.57 -87.56
CA ARG A 16 -5.82 -1.98 -87.29
C ARG A 16 -7.10 -2.80 -87.10
N VAL A 17 -7.31 -3.81 -87.82
CA VAL A 17 -8.43 -4.76 -87.66
C VAL A 17 -8.09 -5.69 -86.49
N VAL A 18 -8.86 -5.61 -85.40
CA VAL A 18 -8.69 -6.50 -84.26
C VAL A 18 -9.73 -7.60 -84.29
N PRO A 19 -9.35 -8.90 -84.20
CA PRO A 19 -10.28 -10.01 -84.17
C PRO A 19 -11.28 -9.90 -83.03
N ALA A 20 -12.58 -10.21 -83.27
CA ALA A 20 -13.62 -10.14 -82.26
C ALA A 20 -13.29 -10.97 -80.99
N ALA A 21 -12.57 -12.07 -81.08
CA ALA A 21 -12.11 -12.90 -80.00
C ALA A 21 -11.13 -12.17 -79.05
N VAL A 22 -10.32 -11.24 -79.61
CA VAL A 22 -9.40 -10.45 -78.81
C VAL A 22 -10.18 -9.41 -77.97
N LEU A 23 -11.16 -8.76 -78.54
CA LEU A 23 -12.04 -7.81 -77.87
C LEU A 23 -12.84 -8.46 -76.74
N THR A 24 -13.33 -9.69 -76.94
CA THR A 24 -14.05 -10.45 -75.91
C THR A 24 -13.11 -10.88 -74.76
N ALA A 25 -11.88 -11.27 -75.08
CA ALA A 25 -10.87 -11.62 -74.09
C ALA A 25 -10.42 -10.42 -73.31
N GLU A 26 -10.24 -9.24 -73.89
CA GLU A 26 -9.95 -7.96 -73.18
C GLU A 26 -11.07 -7.55 -72.28
N ALA A 27 -12.33 -7.67 -72.72
CA ALA A 27 -13.49 -7.40 -71.90
C ALA A 27 -13.60 -8.34 -70.67
N ALA A 28 -13.33 -9.63 -70.90
CA ALA A 28 -13.30 -10.62 -69.85
C ALA A 28 -12.15 -10.33 -68.82
N ALA A 29 -10.96 -10.01 -69.36
CA ALA A 29 -9.83 -9.63 -68.49
C ALA A 29 -10.09 -8.33 -67.67
N ALA A 30 -10.76 -7.34 -68.27
CA ALA A 30 -11.18 -6.14 -67.62
C ALA A 30 -12.18 -6.42 -66.45
N GLN A 31 -13.14 -7.32 -66.66
CA GLN A 31 -14.08 -7.74 -65.64
C GLN A 31 -13.39 -8.47 -64.47
N VAL A 32 -12.44 -9.37 -64.76
CA VAL A 32 -11.66 -10.06 -63.73
C VAL A 32 -10.84 -9.08 -62.92
N ARG A 33 -10.19 -8.10 -63.57
CA ARG A 33 -9.42 -7.05 -62.85
C ARG A 33 -10.34 -6.20 -62.00
N ALA A 34 -11.49 -5.76 -62.48
CA ALA A 34 -12.44 -4.96 -61.73
C ALA A 34 -12.92 -5.69 -60.48
N ARG A 35 -13.24 -6.99 -60.58
CA ARG A 35 -13.61 -7.81 -59.43
C ARG A 35 -12.47 -7.96 -58.44
N ALA A 36 -11.25 -8.24 -58.93
CA ALA A 36 -10.09 -8.37 -58.09
C ALA A 36 -9.74 -7.06 -57.33
N GLU A 37 -9.95 -5.91 -57.97
CA GLU A 37 -9.79 -4.59 -57.32
C GLU A 37 -10.85 -4.34 -56.26
N GLU A 38 -12.12 -4.70 -56.52
CA GLU A 38 -13.24 -4.61 -55.60
C GLU A 38 -13.02 -5.53 -54.38
N ASP A 39 -12.67 -6.79 -54.62
CA ASP A 39 -12.35 -7.76 -53.54
C ASP A 39 -11.16 -7.29 -52.69
N ALA A 40 -10.12 -6.77 -53.35
CA ALA A 40 -8.96 -6.23 -52.65
C ALA A 40 -9.29 -4.99 -51.82
N ALA A 41 -10.19 -4.12 -52.31
CA ALA A 41 -10.65 -2.94 -51.55
C ALA A 41 -11.49 -3.36 -50.34
N ALA A 42 -12.39 -4.34 -50.52
CA ALA A 42 -13.20 -4.87 -49.43
C ALA A 42 -12.34 -5.52 -48.35
N LEU A 43 -11.36 -6.34 -48.74
CA LEU A 43 -10.43 -7.00 -47.81
C LEU A 43 -9.57 -5.99 -47.05
N ARG A 44 -9.10 -4.93 -47.72
CA ARG A 44 -8.36 -3.86 -47.05
C ARG A 44 -9.21 -3.14 -46.01
N ALA A 45 -10.46 -2.77 -46.34
CA ALA A 45 -11.38 -2.10 -45.43
C ALA A 45 -11.73 -2.98 -44.21
N GLU A 46 -11.90 -4.29 -44.45
CA GLU A 46 -12.12 -5.24 -43.35
C GLU A 46 -10.89 -5.38 -42.42
N ALA A 47 -9.71 -5.55 -43.02
CA ALA A 47 -8.45 -5.63 -42.28
C ALA A 47 -8.17 -4.36 -41.49
N GLU A 48 -8.46 -3.17 -42.01
CA GLU A 48 -8.31 -1.89 -41.34
C GLU A 48 -9.24 -1.78 -40.14
N ARG A 49 -10.52 -2.15 -40.29
CA ARG A 49 -11.50 -2.17 -39.18
C ARG A 49 -11.09 -3.17 -38.12
N ALA A 50 -10.73 -4.38 -38.51
CA ALA A 50 -10.30 -5.41 -37.57
C ALA A 50 -9.03 -4.99 -36.81
N GLY A 51 -8.05 -4.40 -37.48
CA GLY A 51 -6.82 -3.89 -36.92
C GLY A 51 -7.09 -2.73 -35.96
N PHE A 52 -7.99 -1.82 -36.30
CA PHE A 52 -8.38 -0.71 -35.42
C PHE A 52 -9.06 -1.20 -34.13
N GLU A 53 -10.02 -2.10 -34.24
CA GLU A 53 -10.71 -2.63 -33.05
C GLU A 53 -9.77 -3.48 -32.17
N ALA A 54 -8.90 -4.28 -32.76
CA ALA A 54 -7.89 -5.02 -32.01
C ALA A 54 -6.91 -4.08 -31.28
N GLY A 55 -6.40 -3.08 -31.98
CA GLY A 55 -5.49 -2.08 -31.37
C GLY A 55 -6.15 -1.27 -30.27
N LYS A 56 -7.43 -0.92 -30.45
CA LYS A 56 -8.22 -0.23 -29.42
C LYS A 56 -8.40 -1.11 -28.18
N GLN A 57 -8.75 -2.38 -28.32
CA GLN A 57 -8.90 -3.31 -27.19
C GLN A 57 -7.58 -3.52 -26.47
N GLU A 58 -6.50 -3.72 -27.21
CA GLU A 58 -5.16 -3.86 -26.64
C GLU A 58 -4.73 -2.59 -25.89
N GLY A 59 -4.95 -1.41 -26.48
CA GLY A 59 -4.66 -0.13 -25.84
C GLY A 59 -5.43 0.07 -24.53
N PHE A 60 -6.72 -0.26 -24.51
CA PHE A 60 -7.52 -0.21 -23.28
C PHE A 60 -7.02 -1.20 -22.22
N ALA A 61 -6.64 -2.41 -22.61
CA ALA A 61 -6.10 -3.40 -21.69
C ALA A 61 -4.77 -2.93 -21.07
N GLN A 62 -3.86 -2.38 -21.89
CA GLN A 62 -2.58 -1.86 -21.43
C GLN A 62 -2.76 -0.67 -20.48
N VAL A 63 -3.61 0.29 -20.80
CA VAL A 63 -3.88 1.44 -19.95
C VAL A 63 -4.53 1.00 -18.63
N SER A 64 -5.48 0.08 -18.67
CA SER A 64 -6.13 -0.45 -17.47
C SER A 64 -5.13 -1.17 -16.56
N ALA A 65 -4.25 -1.99 -17.13
CA ALA A 65 -3.19 -2.67 -16.38
C ALA A 65 -2.21 -1.67 -15.73
N LEU A 66 -1.84 -0.61 -16.46
CA LEU A 66 -0.96 0.45 -15.95
C LEU A 66 -1.61 1.22 -14.79
N LEU A 67 -2.89 1.57 -14.92
CA LEU A 67 -3.63 2.25 -13.85
C LEU A 67 -3.74 1.39 -12.59
N LEU A 68 -4.04 0.10 -12.74
CA LEU A 68 -4.09 -0.84 -11.61
C LEU A 68 -2.71 -0.98 -10.94
N ALA A 69 -1.65 -1.10 -11.73
CA ALA A 69 -0.29 -1.17 -11.20
C ALA A 69 0.13 0.12 -10.47
N ALA A 70 -0.20 1.28 -11.02
CA ALA A 70 0.07 2.58 -10.42
C ALA A 70 -0.69 2.75 -9.09
N ARG A 71 -1.96 2.36 -9.05
CA ARG A 71 -2.77 2.38 -7.82
C ARG A 71 -2.18 1.46 -6.75
N ALA A 72 -1.86 0.23 -7.10
CA ALA A 72 -1.24 -0.71 -6.18
C ALA A 72 0.12 -0.22 -5.67
N GLN A 73 0.89 0.48 -6.50
CA GLN A 73 2.15 1.10 -6.06
C GLN A 73 1.89 2.26 -5.10
N ALA A 74 0.97 3.16 -5.40
CA ALA A 74 0.62 4.26 -4.51
C ALA A 74 0.12 3.79 -3.13
N GLU A 75 -0.66 2.71 -3.09
CA GLU A 75 -1.11 2.09 -1.83
C GLU A 75 0.07 1.52 -1.02
N ARG A 76 1.03 0.85 -1.68
CA ARG A 76 2.26 0.37 -1.02
C ARG A 76 3.12 1.52 -0.48
N ASP A 77 3.30 2.57 -1.27
CA ASP A 77 4.11 3.73 -0.87
C ASP A 77 3.47 4.45 0.32
N LEU A 78 2.14 4.59 0.34
CA LEU A 78 1.41 5.16 1.46
C LEU A 78 1.54 4.30 2.72
N ALA A 79 1.42 2.98 2.60
CA ALA A 79 1.61 2.07 3.72
C ALA A 79 3.03 2.15 4.29
N SER A 80 4.03 2.15 3.41
CA SER A 80 5.44 2.30 3.80
C SER A 80 5.72 3.64 4.49
N ALA A 81 5.16 4.74 3.96
CA ALA A 81 5.29 6.07 4.57
C ALA A 81 4.64 6.14 5.96
N LYS A 82 3.46 5.55 6.14
CA LYS A 82 2.80 5.44 7.46
C LYS A 82 3.66 4.67 8.46
N ASP A 83 4.20 3.52 8.06
CA ASP A 83 5.07 2.73 8.93
C ASP A 83 6.33 3.49 9.33
N ALA A 84 6.98 4.16 8.39
CA ALA A 84 8.14 4.99 8.66
C ALA A 84 7.82 6.15 9.63
N ALA A 85 6.65 6.79 9.45
CA ALA A 85 6.20 7.87 10.34
C ALA A 85 5.95 7.36 11.78
N ILE A 86 5.34 6.18 11.95
CA ILE A 86 5.11 5.58 13.27
C ILE A 86 6.45 5.29 13.96
N VAL A 87 7.40 4.67 13.25
CA VAL A 87 8.74 4.40 13.81
C VAL A 87 9.46 5.68 14.21
N LEU A 88 9.37 6.73 13.38
CA LEU A 88 9.96 8.02 13.69
C LEU A 88 9.30 8.65 14.93
N ALA A 89 7.98 8.65 14.98
CA ALA A 89 7.23 9.19 16.13
C ALA A 89 7.60 8.48 17.45
N ARG A 90 7.74 7.15 17.40
CA ARG A 90 8.21 6.35 18.55
C ARG A 90 9.59 6.83 19.04
N ARG A 91 10.57 6.90 18.15
CA ARG A 91 11.93 7.34 18.47
C ARG A 91 11.96 8.77 19.02
N MET A 92 11.12 9.65 18.48
CA MET A 92 10.99 11.01 18.98
C MET A 92 10.40 11.02 20.39
N ALA A 93 9.35 10.24 20.67
CA ALA A 93 8.73 10.13 21.98
C ALA A 93 9.73 9.58 23.03
N GLU A 94 10.45 8.51 22.72
CA GLU A 94 11.52 7.96 23.58
C GLU A 94 12.57 9.03 23.94
N ARG A 95 13.02 9.78 22.95
CA ARG A 95 14.03 10.82 23.13
C ARG A 95 13.50 12.00 23.94
N ILE A 96 12.26 12.44 23.68
CA ILE A 96 11.62 13.55 24.40
C ILE A 96 11.40 13.17 25.86
N VAL A 97 10.82 12.01 26.13
CA VAL A 97 10.56 11.54 27.51
C VAL A 97 11.87 11.36 28.26
N GLY A 98 12.86 10.68 27.67
CA GLY A 98 14.17 10.52 28.28
C GLY A 98 14.80 11.87 28.65
N ARG A 99 14.77 12.83 27.74
CA ARG A 99 15.32 14.16 27.99
C ARG A 99 14.53 14.94 29.01
N ALA A 100 13.20 14.80 29.04
CA ALA A 100 12.36 15.44 30.07
C ALA A 100 12.69 14.93 31.50
N VAL A 101 12.85 13.61 31.64
CA VAL A 101 13.22 13.01 32.96
C VAL A 101 14.64 13.39 33.38
N GLU A 102 15.59 13.51 32.42
CA GLU A 102 16.93 14.01 32.74
C GLU A 102 16.93 15.46 33.28
N LEU A 103 16.09 16.32 32.69
CA LEU A 103 15.97 17.74 33.08
C LEU A 103 15.14 17.93 34.32
N SER A 104 14.15 17.10 34.55
CA SER A 104 13.22 17.16 35.68
C SER A 104 13.06 15.76 36.30
N PRO A 105 14.03 15.35 37.14
CA PRO A 105 14.01 13.99 37.71
C PRO A 105 12.76 13.67 38.56
N GLU A 106 12.07 14.70 39.07
CA GLU A 106 10.78 14.56 39.76
C GLU A 106 9.68 13.91 38.91
N LEU A 107 9.76 13.97 37.58
CA LEU A 107 8.85 13.26 36.68
C LEU A 107 8.89 11.74 36.89
N MET A 108 10.05 11.21 37.33
CA MET A 108 10.13 9.79 37.67
C MET A 108 9.24 9.44 38.86
N GLY A 109 9.13 10.32 39.82
CA GLY A 109 8.20 10.18 40.94
C GLY A 109 6.74 10.15 40.51
N GLU A 110 6.38 10.95 39.52
CA GLU A 110 5.02 10.96 38.94
C GLU A 110 4.73 9.67 38.18
N ILE A 111 5.66 9.18 37.36
CA ILE A 111 5.55 7.90 36.63
C ILE A 111 5.32 6.74 37.60
N VAL A 112 6.09 6.70 38.71
CA VAL A 112 5.93 5.70 39.80
C VAL A 112 4.57 5.83 40.46
N ALA A 113 4.14 7.06 40.78
CA ALA A 113 2.85 7.29 41.41
C ALA A 113 1.67 6.84 40.56
N GLU A 114 1.72 7.12 39.25
CA GLU A 114 0.71 6.68 38.30
C GLU A 114 0.68 5.15 38.17
N ALA A 115 1.85 4.50 38.07
CA ALA A 115 1.95 3.05 37.99
C ALA A 115 1.38 2.39 39.26
N LEU A 116 1.70 2.91 40.44
CA LEU A 116 1.15 2.41 41.71
C LEU A 116 -0.37 2.63 41.79
N ALA A 117 -0.88 3.77 41.38
CA ALA A 117 -2.32 4.04 41.33
C ALA A 117 -3.04 3.11 40.35
N ALA A 118 -2.47 2.88 39.16
CA ALA A 118 -3.00 1.99 38.12
C ALA A 118 -2.99 0.52 38.57
N SER A 119 -2.06 0.11 39.44
CA SER A 119 -2.01 -1.25 40.03
C SER A 119 -3.22 -1.59 40.88
N ARG A 120 -3.98 -0.57 41.33
CA ARG A 120 -5.16 -0.70 42.21
C ARG A 120 -4.89 -1.46 43.52
N ALA A 121 -3.63 -1.58 43.93
CA ALA A 121 -3.27 -2.19 45.19
C ALA A 121 -3.83 -1.35 46.36
N ARG A 122 -4.63 -1.97 47.24
CA ARG A 122 -5.23 -1.30 48.40
C ARG A 122 -4.65 -1.72 49.72
N LYS A 123 -3.95 -2.86 49.75
CA LYS A 123 -3.30 -3.44 50.93
C LYS A 123 -2.28 -4.49 50.54
N GLY A 124 -1.33 -4.77 51.42
CA GLY A 124 -0.33 -5.83 51.25
C GLY A 124 0.98 -5.34 50.62
N ALA A 125 1.87 -6.27 50.37
CA ALA A 125 3.17 -5.98 49.81
C ALA A 125 3.10 -5.73 48.30
N VAL A 126 3.78 -4.69 47.84
CA VAL A 126 3.95 -4.29 46.46
C VAL A 126 5.44 -4.18 46.17
N VAL A 127 5.89 -4.81 45.10
CA VAL A 127 7.29 -4.69 44.65
C VAL A 127 7.32 -3.74 43.45
N LEU A 128 8.03 -2.63 43.59
CA LEU A 128 8.33 -1.69 42.52
C LEU A 128 9.73 -2.00 41.99
N ARG A 129 9.79 -2.44 40.71
CA ARG A 129 11.07 -2.66 40.04
C ARG A 129 11.38 -1.49 39.13
N ALA A 130 12.62 -1.01 39.12
CA ALA A 130 13.11 0.07 38.28
C ALA A 130 14.57 -0.18 37.88
N HIS A 131 15.01 0.52 36.80
CA HIS A 131 16.42 0.45 36.41
C HIS A 131 17.34 0.91 37.55
N PRO A 132 18.53 0.27 37.75
CA PRO A 132 19.46 0.66 38.81
C PRO A 132 19.83 2.14 38.82
N ASP A 133 20.02 2.76 37.64
CA ASP A 133 20.38 4.18 37.53
C ASP A 133 19.25 5.13 37.93
N ASP A 134 18.01 4.67 37.90
CA ASP A 134 16.83 5.48 38.28
C ASP A 134 16.48 5.36 39.76
N LEU A 135 17.05 4.37 40.50
CA LEU A 135 16.72 4.11 41.90
C LEU A 135 16.96 5.30 42.82
N THR A 136 18.07 6.01 42.63
CA THR A 136 18.40 7.17 43.43
C THR A 136 17.31 8.23 43.36
N VAL A 137 16.76 8.44 42.14
CA VAL A 137 15.68 9.41 41.95
C VAL A 137 14.35 8.85 42.47
N VAL A 138 14.04 7.58 42.22
CA VAL A 138 12.83 6.92 42.74
C VAL A 138 12.77 6.99 44.25
N GLU A 139 13.87 6.72 44.95
CA GLU A 139 13.92 6.78 46.40
C GLU A 139 13.87 8.23 46.92
N ARG A 140 14.52 9.18 46.25
CA ARG A 140 14.43 10.60 46.60
C ARG A 140 12.99 11.11 46.51
N GLU A 141 12.24 10.72 45.52
CA GLU A 141 10.85 11.13 45.30
C GLU A 141 9.83 10.26 46.11
N ARG A 142 10.31 9.30 46.91
CA ARG A 142 9.48 8.38 47.70
C ARG A 142 8.36 9.07 48.48
N PRO A 143 8.58 10.20 49.20
CA PRO A 143 7.52 10.87 49.96
C PRO A 143 6.36 11.31 49.04
N ARG A 144 6.66 11.75 47.81
CA ARG A 144 5.66 12.23 46.85
C ARG A 144 4.79 11.10 46.30
N TRP A 145 5.39 10.01 45.80
CA TRP A 145 4.61 8.93 45.23
C TRP A 145 3.95 8.07 46.30
N LEU A 146 4.57 7.94 47.50
CA LEU A 146 3.97 7.22 48.62
C LEU A 146 2.69 7.91 49.14
N ALA A 147 2.62 9.23 49.09
CA ALA A 147 1.43 9.99 49.49
C ALA A 147 0.19 9.69 48.62
N ARG A 148 0.39 9.14 47.42
CA ARG A 148 -0.69 8.72 46.50
C ARG A 148 -1.06 7.25 46.64
N VAL A 149 -0.38 6.50 47.49
CA VAL A 149 -0.62 5.07 47.73
C VAL A 149 -1.59 4.91 48.92
N ALA A 150 -2.47 3.90 48.82
CA ALA A 150 -3.44 3.62 49.88
C ALA A 150 -2.74 3.26 51.20
N THR A 151 -3.29 3.71 52.33
CA THR A 151 -2.83 3.36 53.66
C THR A 151 -2.94 1.83 53.84
N GLY A 152 -1.81 1.15 54.14
CA GLY A 152 -1.77 -0.30 54.29
C GLY A 152 -1.11 -1.06 53.14
N VAL A 153 -0.58 -0.34 52.15
CA VAL A 153 0.31 -0.87 51.11
C VAL A 153 1.75 -0.69 51.53
N ASP A 154 2.51 -1.77 51.60
CA ASP A 154 3.96 -1.73 51.84
C ASP A 154 4.70 -1.84 50.49
N VAL A 155 5.40 -0.76 50.11
CA VAL A 155 6.09 -0.70 48.81
C VAL A 155 7.60 -0.92 49.01
N ARG A 156 8.08 -2.00 48.41
CA ARG A 156 9.51 -2.32 48.30
C ARG A 156 10.03 -1.99 46.91
N VAL A 157 11.09 -1.18 46.86
CA VAL A 157 11.79 -0.84 45.61
C VAL A 157 12.94 -1.81 45.41
N VAL A 158 13.05 -2.33 44.17
CA VAL A 158 14.06 -3.33 43.75
C VAL A 158 14.70 -2.90 42.47
N ALA A 159 16.05 -2.99 42.38
CA ALA A 159 16.79 -2.80 41.17
C ALA A 159 16.56 -3.95 40.20
N ASP A 160 16.29 -3.66 38.92
CA ASP A 160 16.18 -4.64 37.89
C ASP A 160 16.79 -4.09 36.56
N PRO A 161 17.99 -4.56 36.17
CA PRO A 161 18.67 -4.11 34.98
C PRO A 161 17.93 -4.49 33.64
N ALA A 162 16.96 -5.42 33.72
CA ALA A 162 16.14 -5.80 32.58
C ALA A 162 15.05 -4.77 32.28
N ILE A 163 14.80 -3.82 33.18
CA ILE A 163 13.88 -2.73 32.95
C ILE A 163 14.64 -1.57 32.31
N GLY A 164 14.14 -1.08 31.17
CA GLY A 164 14.69 0.11 30.51
C GLY A 164 14.60 1.35 31.43
N ARG A 165 15.45 2.34 31.19
CA ARG A 165 15.44 3.60 31.94
C ARG A 165 14.10 4.32 31.79
N HIS A 166 13.76 5.13 32.81
CA HIS A 166 12.56 5.97 32.84
C HIS A 166 11.24 5.18 32.86
N GLY A 167 11.28 3.91 33.27
CA GLY A 167 10.11 3.06 33.40
C GLY A 167 10.15 2.25 34.69
N CYS A 168 9.01 1.68 35.07
CA CYS A 168 8.92 0.79 36.21
C CYS A 168 7.93 -0.36 35.96
N VAL A 169 8.04 -1.37 36.82
CA VAL A 169 7.11 -2.49 36.89
C VAL A 169 6.62 -2.63 38.34
N VAL A 170 5.32 -2.72 38.49
CA VAL A 170 4.67 -2.89 39.78
C VAL A 170 4.13 -4.33 39.89
N GLU A 171 4.64 -5.08 40.87
CA GLU A 171 4.19 -6.44 41.15
C GLU A 171 3.37 -6.42 42.45
N THR A 172 2.19 -7.03 42.37
CA THR A 172 1.25 -7.15 43.51
C THR A 172 0.82 -8.60 43.66
N ALA A 173 0.18 -8.92 44.78
CA ALA A 173 -0.38 -10.27 44.99
C ALA A 173 -1.41 -10.69 43.94
N VAL A 174 -2.03 -9.73 43.24
CA VAL A 174 -3.09 -9.98 42.26
C VAL A 174 -2.64 -9.87 40.79
N GLY A 175 -1.40 -9.42 40.59
CA GLY A 175 -0.87 -9.31 39.20
C GLY A 175 0.30 -8.34 39.10
N ARG A 176 0.76 -8.20 37.88
CA ARG A 176 1.89 -7.34 37.47
C ARG A 176 1.39 -6.25 36.55
N LEU A 177 1.75 -5.00 36.83
CA LEU A 177 1.56 -3.86 35.96
C LEU A 177 2.89 -3.46 35.35
N ASP A 178 2.95 -3.44 34.02
CA ASP A 178 4.12 -2.98 33.30
C ASP A 178 3.91 -1.53 32.85
N ALA A 179 4.62 -0.62 33.50
CA ALA A 179 4.62 0.81 33.23
C ALA A 179 5.95 1.26 32.57
N ARG A 180 6.63 0.36 31.86
CA ARG A 180 7.81 0.72 31.10
C ARG A 180 7.41 1.59 29.90
N LEU A 181 8.27 2.55 29.57
CA LEU A 181 8.06 3.44 28.42
C LEU A 181 7.87 2.65 27.12
N ASP A 182 8.71 1.62 26.90
CA ASP A 182 8.63 0.76 25.72
C ASP A 182 7.26 0.09 25.60
N THR A 183 6.74 -0.47 26.71
CA THR A 183 5.43 -1.14 26.72
C THR A 183 4.29 -0.18 26.39
N GLN A 184 4.37 1.07 26.89
CA GLN A 184 3.38 2.10 26.61
C GLN A 184 3.46 2.55 25.15
N LEU A 185 4.66 2.76 24.61
CA LEU A 185 4.87 3.10 23.21
C LEU A 185 4.46 1.97 22.27
N ASP A 186 4.71 0.70 22.64
CA ASP A 186 4.23 -0.46 21.88
C ASP A 186 2.70 -0.53 21.84
N ALA A 187 2.03 -0.16 22.93
CA ALA A 187 0.58 -0.10 22.95
C ALA A 187 0.03 1.02 22.04
N LEU A 188 0.66 2.19 22.05
CA LEU A 188 0.32 3.31 21.18
C LEU A 188 0.59 2.98 19.71
N GLU A 189 1.73 2.36 19.41
CA GLU A 189 2.06 1.91 18.04
C GLU A 189 1.02 0.94 17.52
N ARG A 190 0.62 -0.06 18.30
CA ARG A 190 -0.43 -1.01 17.92
C ARG A 190 -1.77 -0.31 17.68
N ALA A 191 -2.13 0.65 18.52
CA ALA A 191 -3.36 1.43 18.34
C ALA A 191 -3.34 2.26 17.05
N LEU A 192 -2.22 2.92 16.73
CA LEU A 192 -2.03 3.69 15.51
C LEU A 192 -2.08 2.80 14.25
N ARG A 193 -1.46 1.62 14.31
CA ARG A 193 -1.52 0.64 13.21
C ARG A 193 -2.95 0.11 13.02
N GLY A 194 -3.67 -0.15 14.11
CA GLY A 194 -5.06 -0.62 14.09
C GLY A 194 -6.05 0.44 13.60
N ALA A 195 -5.85 1.71 13.98
CA ALA A 195 -6.68 2.82 13.53
C ALA A 195 -6.46 3.18 12.04
N ALA A 196 -5.33 2.77 11.48
CA ALA A 196 -4.97 2.98 10.08
C ALA A 196 -5.49 1.86 9.14
N GLY A 197 -6.34 0.95 9.63
CA GLY A 197 -7.03 -0.04 8.83
C GLY A 197 -7.89 0.60 7.73
N PRO A 198 -8.21 -0.12 6.64
CA PRO A 198 -8.91 0.46 5.51
C PRO A 198 -10.22 1.08 5.97
N SER A 199 -10.35 2.38 5.80
CA SER A 199 -11.65 3.05 5.79
C SER A 199 -12.40 2.50 4.59
N SER A 200 -13.46 1.74 4.85
CA SER A 200 -14.39 1.16 3.88
C SER A 200 -14.98 2.21 2.96
#